data_09736582f605c16f34991aff2a0d4cd3
#
_entry.id   09736582f605c16f34991aff2a0d4cd3
#
_cell.length_a   1.000
_cell.length_b   1.000
_cell.length_c   1.000
_cell.angle_alpha   90.00
_cell.angle_beta   90.00
_cell.angle_gamma   90.00
#
_symmetry.space_group_name_H-M   'P 1'
#
loop_
_entity.id
_entity.type
_entity.pdbx_description
1 polymer ?
#
loop_
_entity_poly.entity_id
_entity_poly.type
_entity_poly.pdbx_seq_one_letter_code
_entity_poly.pdbx_strand_id
1 'polypeptide(L)'
;MTTAPASIPGATAGRTLQATVFTPSTTGVRPLVVISPGFQMARAQYTSYARHLATWGFVVVLTDYAGGSLFPNHTTLATDVPEVIDWALAQSALAVEPTQIALAGHSLGGKISVYAASLDPRVKAVVAWDPVDANSPSVAPEQMASLTAALAVVGETTNGSGGGMPCAPTAENFQAFYAASPSPALAVTVVDADHMDWVDDPSCGVCGFCSPGAAPADRARVVTRRVDVAWLRRHLLGDLTMDTWLDAPPELASSAVSIARR
;
A
#
# COMPACT_ATOMS: atom_id res chain seq x y z
N MET A 1 -3.71 -18.10 11.90
CA MET A 1 -2.71 -17.09 11.55
C MET A 1 -1.64 -17.03 12.63
N THR A 2 -0.37 -17.02 12.26
CA THR A 2 0.79 -16.79 13.16
C THR A 2 1.44 -15.46 12.83
N THR A 3 2.20 -14.92 13.78
CA THR A 3 2.91 -13.65 13.62
C THR A 3 4.33 -13.82 14.17
N ALA A 4 5.35 -13.43 13.40
CA ALA A 4 6.74 -13.53 13.79
C ALA A 4 7.53 -12.28 13.37
N PRO A 5 8.51 -11.83 14.17
CA PRO A 5 9.46 -10.80 13.74
C PRO A 5 10.45 -11.36 12.72
N ALA A 6 10.97 -10.49 11.86
CA ALA A 6 12.03 -10.81 10.94
C ALA A 6 13.00 -9.63 10.79
N SER A 7 14.26 -9.95 10.47
CA SER A 7 15.28 -8.98 10.09
C SER A 7 15.75 -9.34 8.68
N ILE A 8 15.52 -8.44 7.73
CA ILE A 8 15.69 -8.69 6.30
C ILE A 8 16.83 -7.82 5.79
N PRO A 9 17.83 -8.39 5.10
CA PRO A 9 18.87 -7.57 4.45
C PRO A 9 18.26 -6.62 3.42
N GLY A 10 18.73 -5.38 3.37
CA GLY A 10 18.36 -4.44 2.32
C GLY A 10 19.30 -4.53 1.11
N ALA A 11 18.96 -3.85 0.03
CA ALA A 11 19.72 -3.85 -1.23
C ALA A 11 21.17 -3.31 -1.08
N THR A 12 21.39 -2.44 -0.11
CA THR A 12 22.71 -1.92 0.18
C THR A 12 23.34 -2.65 1.37
N ALA A 13 24.60 -3.05 1.25
CA ALA A 13 25.33 -3.73 2.32
C ALA A 13 25.26 -2.96 3.66
N GLY A 14 25.00 -3.69 4.74
CA GLY A 14 24.85 -3.15 6.09
C GLY A 14 23.46 -2.58 6.41
N ARG A 15 22.53 -2.51 5.45
CA ARG A 15 21.12 -2.15 5.70
C ARG A 15 20.35 -3.38 6.17
N THR A 16 19.49 -3.17 7.14
CA THR A 16 18.58 -4.21 7.65
C THR A 16 17.20 -3.60 7.87
N LEU A 17 16.19 -4.21 7.27
CA LEU A 17 14.79 -3.86 7.49
C LEU A 17 14.23 -4.74 8.61
N GLN A 18 13.59 -4.11 9.59
CA GLN A 18 12.81 -4.84 10.58
C GLN A 18 11.42 -5.10 10.00
N ALA A 19 10.92 -6.30 10.19
CA ALA A 19 9.63 -6.69 9.66
C ALA A 19 8.82 -7.50 10.67
N THR A 20 7.51 -7.55 10.42
CA THR A 20 6.59 -8.48 11.06
C THR A 20 5.93 -9.30 9.96
N VAL A 21 6.05 -10.61 10.05
CA VAL A 21 5.47 -11.56 9.10
C VAL A 21 4.19 -12.13 9.65
N PHE A 22 3.12 -12.04 8.86
CA PHE A 22 1.81 -12.62 9.16
C PHE A 22 1.59 -13.81 8.22
N THR A 23 1.49 -15.01 8.79
CA THR A 23 1.30 -16.25 8.02
C THR A 23 -0.10 -16.77 8.26
N PRO A 24 -0.92 -16.96 7.22
CA PRO A 24 -2.27 -17.52 7.36
C PRO A 24 -2.24 -18.94 7.90
N SER A 25 -3.34 -19.40 8.49
CA SER A 25 -3.49 -20.78 8.97
C SER A 25 -3.86 -21.78 7.86
N THR A 26 -4.17 -21.30 6.66
CA THR A 26 -4.42 -22.14 5.48
C THR A 26 -3.16 -22.92 5.09
N THR A 27 -3.33 -24.08 4.47
CA THR A 27 -2.24 -24.91 3.92
C THR A 27 -2.03 -24.60 2.44
N GLY A 28 -0.90 -25.07 1.87
CA GLY A 28 -0.55 -24.89 0.46
C GLY A 28 0.24 -23.62 0.17
N VAL A 29 0.48 -23.37 -1.11
CA VAL A 29 1.15 -22.15 -1.60
C VAL A 29 0.24 -20.92 -1.45
N ARG A 30 0.82 -19.75 -1.23
CA ARG A 30 0.10 -18.54 -0.84
C ARG A 30 0.62 -17.32 -1.57
N PRO A 31 -0.25 -16.38 -1.93
CA PRO A 31 0.20 -15.09 -2.44
C PRO A 31 0.93 -14.28 -1.36
N LEU A 32 1.88 -13.46 -1.79
CA LEU A 32 2.65 -12.55 -0.94
C LEU A 32 2.15 -11.12 -1.09
N VAL A 33 2.04 -10.41 0.03
CA VAL A 33 1.88 -8.96 0.06
C VAL A 33 2.98 -8.35 0.92
N VAL A 34 3.75 -7.40 0.36
CA VAL A 34 4.68 -6.57 1.12
C VAL A 34 4.03 -5.23 1.38
N ILE A 35 3.99 -4.79 2.65
CA ILE A 35 3.41 -3.50 3.05
C ILE A 35 4.52 -2.57 3.52
N SER A 36 4.59 -1.38 2.90
CA SER A 36 5.53 -0.31 3.22
C SER A 36 4.83 0.81 3.99
N PRO A 37 5.42 1.33 5.09
CA PRO A 37 4.81 2.36 5.92
C PRO A 37 4.90 3.76 5.31
N GLY A 38 4.13 4.70 5.84
CA GLY A 38 4.27 6.13 5.56
C GLY A 38 5.57 6.72 6.11
N PHE A 39 5.85 7.97 5.73
CA PHE A 39 7.02 8.71 6.21
C PHE A 39 6.99 8.83 7.73
N GLN A 40 8.09 8.46 8.41
CA GLN A 40 8.23 8.45 9.86
C GLN A 40 7.17 7.61 10.61
N MET A 41 6.48 6.71 9.91
CA MET A 41 5.53 5.78 10.51
C MET A 41 6.20 4.45 10.84
N ALA A 42 5.94 3.94 12.05
CA ALA A 42 6.29 2.57 12.37
C ALA A 42 5.34 1.59 11.67
N ARG A 43 5.85 0.43 11.28
CA ARG A 43 5.02 -0.65 10.68
C ARG A 43 3.82 -1.02 11.55
N ALA A 44 3.92 -0.88 12.88
CA ALA A 44 2.84 -1.20 13.80
C ALA A 44 1.53 -0.47 13.49
N GLN A 45 1.61 0.72 12.86
CA GLN A 45 0.47 1.55 12.43
C GLN A 45 -0.37 0.93 11.29
N TYR A 46 0.05 -0.22 10.75
CA TYR A 46 -0.63 -0.90 9.64
C TYR A 46 -0.93 -2.38 9.96
N THR A 47 -0.86 -2.74 11.24
CA THR A 47 -1.09 -4.10 11.71
C THR A 47 -2.49 -4.61 11.37
N SER A 48 -3.51 -3.74 11.38
CA SER A 48 -4.89 -4.12 11.06
C SER A 48 -5.05 -4.60 9.62
N TYR A 49 -4.35 -3.99 8.68
CA TYR A 49 -4.35 -4.40 7.25
C TYR A 49 -3.64 -5.74 7.06
N ALA A 50 -2.45 -5.88 7.66
CA ALA A 50 -1.69 -7.12 7.56
C ALA A 50 -2.46 -8.30 8.15
N ARG A 51 -3.11 -8.12 9.31
CA ARG A 51 -3.98 -9.14 9.91
C ARG A 51 -5.17 -9.47 9.02
N HIS A 52 -5.82 -8.44 8.48
CA HIS A 52 -6.98 -8.63 7.60
C HIS A 52 -6.60 -9.45 6.36
N LEU A 53 -5.55 -9.07 5.64
CA LEU A 53 -5.05 -9.80 4.47
C LEU A 53 -4.66 -11.25 4.81
N ALA A 54 -4.01 -11.47 5.96
CA ALA A 54 -3.64 -12.81 6.39
C ALA A 54 -4.87 -13.70 6.69
N THR A 55 -6.01 -13.14 7.13
CA THR A 55 -7.27 -13.90 7.27
C THR A 55 -7.84 -14.32 5.92
N TRP A 56 -7.47 -13.64 4.83
CA TRP A 56 -7.86 -13.96 3.46
C TRP A 56 -6.85 -14.86 2.72
N GLY A 57 -5.85 -15.39 3.44
CA GLY A 57 -4.91 -16.39 2.91
C GLY A 57 -3.61 -15.81 2.33
N PHE A 58 -3.35 -14.52 2.47
CA PHE A 58 -2.10 -13.90 2.04
C PHE A 58 -0.99 -14.05 3.10
N VAL A 59 0.22 -14.39 2.70
CA VAL A 59 1.41 -14.11 3.50
C VAL A 59 1.67 -12.62 3.43
N VAL A 60 1.81 -11.95 4.57
CA VAL A 60 2.05 -10.51 4.61
C VAL A 60 3.36 -10.21 5.31
N VAL A 61 4.24 -9.46 4.66
CA VAL A 61 5.46 -8.92 5.24
C VAL A 61 5.29 -7.42 5.42
N LEU A 62 5.14 -6.99 6.66
CA LEU A 62 4.98 -5.59 7.04
C LEU A 62 6.33 -5.07 7.53
N THR A 63 6.95 -4.13 6.79
CA THR A 63 8.32 -3.66 7.03
C THR A 63 8.38 -2.29 7.69
N ASP A 64 9.51 -1.97 8.34
CA ASP A 64 9.95 -0.60 8.55
C ASP A 64 11.03 -0.24 7.51
N TYR A 65 11.28 1.06 7.33
CA TYR A 65 12.44 1.51 6.57
C TYR A 65 13.72 1.42 7.42
N ALA A 66 14.82 0.99 6.80
CA ALA A 66 16.10 0.96 7.48
C ALA A 66 16.60 2.38 7.79
N GLY A 67 16.96 2.64 9.04
CA GLY A 67 17.68 3.83 9.45
C GLY A 67 16.86 5.06 9.82
N GLY A 68 15.53 5.07 9.71
CA GLY A 68 14.65 6.14 10.23
C GLY A 68 15.03 7.57 9.80
N SER A 69 15.58 7.77 8.58
CA SER A 69 16.06 9.07 8.10
C SER A 69 14.93 10.10 7.96
N LEU A 70 15.20 11.35 8.34
CA LEU A 70 14.34 12.50 8.03
C LEU A 70 14.40 12.90 6.55
N PHE A 71 15.42 12.44 5.82
CA PHE A 71 15.60 12.66 4.39
C PHE A 71 15.89 11.32 3.71
N PRO A 72 14.89 10.45 3.57
CA PRO A 72 15.07 9.14 3.00
C PRO A 72 15.39 9.24 1.49
N ASN A 73 16.30 8.41 1.01
CA ASN A 73 16.51 8.24 -0.43
C ASN A 73 15.44 7.28 -0.96
N HIS A 74 14.48 7.79 -1.71
CA HIS A 74 13.33 7.01 -2.18
C HIS A 74 13.73 5.89 -3.17
N THR A 75 14.79 6.08 -3.97
CA THR A 75 15.33 5.01 -4.82
C THR A 75 15.85 3.86 -3.97
N THR A 76 16.60 4.16 -2.91
CA THR A 76 17.08 3.12 -1.98
C THR A 76 15.92 2.38 -1.30
N LEU A 77 14.88 3.10 -0.87
CA LEU A 77 13.70 2.45 -0.28
C LEU A 77 12.99 1.54 -1.29
N ALA A 78 12.86 1.97 -2.53
CA ALA A 78 12.23 1.16 -3.59
C ALA A 78 13.05 -0.09 -3.94
N THR A 79 14.39 0.01 -3.95
CA THR A 79 15.27 -1.14 -4.21
C THR A 79 15.38 -2.11 -3.03
N ASP A 80 15.05 -1.69 -1.81
CA ASP A 80 14.95 -2.61 -0.66
C ASP A 80 13.73 -3.56 -0.77
N VAL A 81 12.67 -3.20 -1.50
CA VAL A 81 11.44 -4.02 -1.59
C VAL A 81 11.67 -5.35 -2.33
N PRO A 82 12.36 -5.41 -3.48
CA PRO A 82 12.76 -6.68 -4.10
C PRO A 82 13.52 -7.62 -3.17
N GLU A 83 14.39 -7.11 -2.29
CA GLU A 83 15.10 -7.91 -1.29
C GLU A 83 14.14 -8.55 -0.27
N VAL A 84 13.08 -7.82 0.10
CA VAL A 84 12.02 -8.38 0.96
C VAL A 84 11.28 -9.52 0.25
N ILE A 85 11.01 -9.36 -1.05
CA ILE A 85 10.39 -10.40 -1.88
C ILE A 85 11.31 -11.63 -1.94
N ASP A 86 12.59 -11.44 -2.26
CA ASP A 86 13.57 -12.52 -2.35
C ASP A 86 13.74 -13.26 -1.03
N TRP A 87 13.81 -12.49 0.07
CA TRP A 87 13.84 -13.06 1.40
C TRP A 87 12.60 -13.93 1.68
N ALA A 88 11.40 -13.44 1.37
CA ALA A 88 10.16 -14.18 1.63
C ALA A 88 10.06 -15.45 0.78
N LEU A 89 10.51 -15.41 -0.48
CA LEU A 89 10.55 -16.56 -1.37
C LEU A 89 11.55 -17.63 -0.89
N ALA A 90 12.65 -17.22 -0.26
CA ALA A 90 13.64 -18.12 0.31
C ALA A 90 13.16 -18.84 1.59
N GLN A 91 12.09 -18.34 2.25
CA GLN A 91 11.53 -18.97 3.45
C GLN A 91 10.55 -20.09 3.08
N SER A 92 11.03 -21.33 2.96
CA SER A 92 10.18 -22.47 2.59
C SER A 92 8.94 -22.65 3.47
N ALA A 93 9.03 -22.29 4.76
CA ALA A 93 7.91 -22.35 5.69
C ALA A 93 6.77 -21.36 5.36
N LEU A 94 7.04 -20.29 4.62
CA LEU A 94 6.02 -19.34 4.17
C LEU A 94 5.23 -19.89 2.97
N ALA A 95 5.80 -20.79 2.19
CA ALA A 95 5.21 -21.41 1.00
C ALA A 95 4.63 -20.35 0.04
N VAL A 96 5.41 -19.31 -0.27
CA VAL A 96 5.00 -18.22 -1.16
C VAL A 96 4.96 -18.68 -2.61
N GLU A 97 3.89 -18.31 -3.34
CA GLU A 97 3.76 -18.50 -4.78
C GLU A 97 4.51 -17.39 -5.54
N PRO A 98 5.62 -17.70 -6.26
CA PRO A 98 6.45 -16.66 -6.89
C PRO A 98 5.76 -15.81 -7.96
N THR A 99 4.64 -16.30 -8.50
CA THR A 99 3.86 -15.61 -9.53
C THR A 99 2.72 -14.76 -8.96
N GLN A 100 2.52 -14.76 -7.63
CA GLN A 100 1.42 -14.11 -6.93
C GLN A 100 1.95 -13.11 -5.89
N ILE A 101 2.63 -12.07 -6.37
CA ILE A 101 3.27 -11.05 -5.53
C ILE A 101 2.57 -9.71 -5.71
N ALA A 102 2.26 -9.07 -4.59
CA ALA A 102 1.70 -7.72 -4.56
C ALA A 102 2.40 -6.83 -3.55
N LEU A 103 2.27 -5.53 -3.74
CA LEU A 103 2.74 -4.50 -2.84
C LEU A 103 1.58 -3.63 -2.36
N ALA A 104 1.70 -3.11 -1.15
CA ALA A 104 0.77 -2.11 -0.62
C ALA A 104 1.52 -1.12 0.27
N GLY A 105 0.90 0.04 0.52
CA GLY A 105 1.50 1.00 1.44
C GLY A 105 0.78 2.33 1.46
N HIS A 106 1.03 3.10 2.53
CA HIS A 106 0.42 4.38 2.80
C HIS A 106 1.38 5.54 2.51
N SER A 107 0.88 6.63 1.92
CA SER A 107 1.66 7.86 1.74
C SER A 107 2.98 7.61 0.99
N LEU A 108 4.15 7.88 1.61
CA LEU A 108 5.45 7.48 1.09
C LEU A 108 5.50 5.97 0.75
N GLY A 109 4.92 5.12 1.59
CA GLY A 109 4.87 3.68 1.35
C GLY A 109 4.07 3.30 0.10
N GLY A 110 3.01 4.04 -0.20
CA GLY A 110 2.27 3.91 -1.45
C GLY A 110 3.13 4.27 -2.67
N LYS A 111 3.83 5.41 -2.60
CA LYS A 111 4.82 5.81 -3.63
C LYS A 111 5.89 4.74 -3.84
N ILE A 112 6.51 4.27 -2.73
CA ILE A 112 7.59 3.26 -2.79
C ILE A 112 7.08 1.94 -3.36
N SER A 113 5.85 1.53 -3.04
CA SER A 113 5.23 0.32 -3.59
C SER A 113 5.04 0.41 -5.10
N VAL A 114 4.57 1.56 -5.62
CA VAL A 114 4.44 1.78 -7.07
C VAL A 114 5.82 1.82 -7.74
N TYR A 115 6.77 2.51 -7.14
CA TYR A 115 8.14 2.61 -7.68
C TYR A 115 8.82 1.23 -7.71
N ALA A 116 8.77 0.47 -6.63
CA ALA A 116 9.32 -0.88 -6.59
C ALA A 116 8.67 -1.81 -7.62
N ALA A 117 7.34 -1.71 -7.81
CA ALA A 117 6.63 -2.48 -8.83
C ALA A 117 7.03 -2.11 -10.27
N SER A 118 7.48 -0.88 -10.51
CA SER A 118 8.02 -0.47 -11.81
C SER A 118 9.42 -1.03 -12.07
N LEU A 119 10.15 -1.42 -11.01
CA LEU A 119 11.49 -2.02 -11.07
C LEU A 119 11.46 -3.54 -11.09
N ASP A 120 10.40 -4.16 -10.54
CA ASP A 120 10.31 -5.62 -10.38
C ASP A 120 9.05 -6.20 -11.07
N PRO A 121 9.18 -6.82 -12.25
CA PRO A 121 8.06 -7.35 -13.02
C PRO A 121 7.39 -8.59 -12.38
N ARG A 122 7.95 -9.13 -11.29
CA ARG A 122 7.30 -10.19 -10.50
C ARG A 122 6.06 -9.67 -9.77
N VAL A 123 6.00 -8.37 -9.48
CA VAL A 123 4.84 -7.72 -8.85
C VAL A 123 3.69 -7.68 -9.85
N LYS A 124 2.52 -8.23 -9.48
CA LYS A 124 1.34 -8.31 -10.34
C LYS A 124 0.25 -7.31 -9.97
N ALA A 125 0.22 -6.87 -8.72
CA ALA A 125 -0.75 -5.90 -8.25
C ALA A 125 -0.16 -4.97 -7.19
N VAL A 126 -0.64 -3.73 -7.16
CA VAL A 126 -0.32 -2.74 -6.13
C VAL A 126 -1.61 -2.13 -5.60
N VAL A 127 -1.70 -1.93 -4.28
CA VAL A 127 -2.73 -1.08 -3.66
C VAL A 127 -2.04 0.03 -2.88
N ALA A 128 -2.09 1.25 -3.41
CA ALA A 128 -1.47 2.41 -2.79
C ALA A 128 -2.52 3.22 -2.01
N TRP A 129 -2.31 3.35 -0.69
CA TRP A 129 -3.21 4.03 0.24
C TRP A 129 -2.75 5.48 0.37
N ASP A 130 -3.54 6.38 -0.15
CA ASP A 130 -3.27 7.82 -0.23
C ASP A 130 -1.80 8.16 -0.54
N PRO A 131 -1.26 7.62 -1.67
CA PRO A 131 0.13 7.78 -2.02
C PRO A 131 0.45 9.26 -2.26
N VAL A 132 1.67 9.69 -1.89
CA VAL A 132 2.15 11.06 -2.11
C VAL A 132 3.50 11.02 -2.82
N ASP A 133 3.59 11.66 -3.99
CA ASP A 133 4.79 11.67 -4.85
C ASP A 133 5.78 12.79 -4.48
N ALA A 134 5.77 13.23 -3.23
CA ALA A 134 6.71 14.23 -2.74
C ALA A 134 8.16 13.78 -2.88
N ASN A 135 9.04 14.75 -3.13
CA ASN A 135 10.50 14.56 -3.26
C ASN A 135 10.95 13.72 -4.48
N SER A 136 12.25 13.74 -4.71
CA SER A 136 12.89 13.04 -5.82
C SER A 136 13.20 11.56 -5.50
N PRO A 137 13.08 10.67 -6.51
CA PRO A 137 12.56 10.95 -7.84
C PRO A 137 11.05 11.09 -7.82
N SER A 138 10.47 11.81 -8.81
CA SER A 138 9.05 11.69 -9.12
C SER A 138 8.77 10.29 -9.67
N VAL A 139 7.65 9.68 -9.24
CA VAL A 139 7.23 8.36 -9.68
C VAL A 139 6.10 8.46 -10.71
N ALA A 140 5.18 9.36 -10.51
CA ALA A 140 4.05 9.59 -11.42
C ALA A 140 4.28 10.89 -12.24
N PRO A 141 4.44 10.83 -13.58
CA PRO A 141 4.34 9.63 -14.42
C PRO A 141 5.66 8.90 -14.72
N GLU A 142 6.83 9.46 -14.37
CA GLU A 142 8.12 9.12 -14.97
C GLU A 142 8.49 7.65 -14.78
N GLN A 143 8.37 7.12 -13.56
CA GLN A 143 8.73 5.73 -13.27
C GLN A 143 7.61 4.76 -13.66
N MET A 144 6.37 5.25 -13.75
CA MET A 144 5.21 4.40 -14.04
C MET A 144 5.12 3.98 -15.51
N ALA A 145 5.94 4.53 -16.40
CA ALA A 145 6.01 4.10 -17.80
C ALA A 145 6.38 2.62 -17.96
N SER A 146 7.11 2.04 -17.01
CA SER A 146 7.48 0.61 -16.98
C SER A 146 6.56 -0.25 -16.09
N LEU A 147 5.56 0.33 -15.46
CA LEU A 147 4.66 -0.41 -14.57
C LEU A 147 3.78 -1.39 -15.35
N THR A 148 3.92 -2.68 -15.05
CA THR A 148 3.09 -3.76 -15.62
C THR A 148 2.06 -4.30 -14.61
N ALA A 149 2.20 -3.94 -13.34
CA ALA A 149 1.28 -4.36 -12.29
C ALA A 149 -0.06 -3.62 -12.39
N ALA A 150 -1.15 -4.32 -12.07
CA ALA A 150 -2.46 -3.70 -11.88
C ALA A 150 -2.41 -2.74 -10.67
N LEU A 151 -2.86 -1.49 -10.81
CA LEU A 151 -2.78 -0.49 -9.76
C LEU A 151 -4.16 -0.10 -9.22
N ALA A 152 -4.39 -0.27 -7.92
CA ALA A 152 -5.45 0.43 -7.21
C ALA A 152 -4.85 1.56 -6.35
N VAL A 153 -5.49 2.71 -6.37
CA VAL A 153 -5.21 3.80 -5.43
C VAL A 153 -6.46 4.10 -4.63
N VAL A 154 -6.30 4.31 -3.33
CA VAL A 154 -7.39 4.74 -2.45
C VAL A 154 -6.95 6.05 -1.82
N GLY A 155 -7.69 7.11 -2.02
CA GLY A 155 -7.31 8.45 -1.54
C GLY A 155 -8.48 9.20 -0.92
N GLU A 156 -8.25 10.45 -0.53
CA GLU A 156 -9.12 11.27 0.28
C GLU A 156 -9.47 12.63 -0.37
N THR A 157 -10.28 13.44 0.28
CA THR A 157 -10.71 14.75 -0.26
C THR A 157 -10.29 15.96 0.59
N THR A 158 -9.66 15.77 1.75
CA THR A 158 -9.39 16.83 2.74
C THR A 158 -8.03 17.49 2.57
N ASN A 159 -6.97 16.71 2.33
CA ASN A 159 -5.58 17.18 2.38
C ASN A 159 -4.95 17.49 1.00
N GLY A 160 -5.77 17.49 -0.05
CA GLY A 160 -5.31 17.84 -1.41
C GLY A 160 -5.02 19.34 -1.60
N SER A 161 -5.72 20.19 -0.86
CA SER A 161 -5.56 21.65 -0.88
C SER A 161 -6.04 22.22 0.47
N GLY A 162 -5.60 23.42 0.84
CA GLY A 162 -6.09 24.08 2.06
C GLY A 162 -5.02 24.84 2.83
N GLY A 163 -5.44 25.58 3.88
CA GLY A 163 -4.57 26.42 4.69
C GLY A 163 -3.62 25.59 5.56
N GLY A 164 -2.34 25.76 5.33
CA GLY A 164 -1.27 25.00 5.98
C GLY A 164 -0.45 24.23 4.97
N MET A 165 0.28 23.22 5.43
CA MET A 165 1.02 22.32 4.55
C MET A 165 0.07 21.14 4.18
N PRO A 166 -0.35 21.00 2.91
CA PRO A 166 -1.21 19.90 2.50
C PRO A 166 -0.41 18.59 2.61
N CYS A 167 -0.97 17.58 3.32
CA CYS A 167 -0.30 16.30 3.50
C CYS A 167 -0.32 15.43 2.24
N ALA A 168 -1.32 15.63 1.37
CA ALA A 168 -1.47 14.92 0.11
C ALA A 168 -1.85 15.90 -1.03
N PRO A 169 -0.90 16.79 -1.46
CA PRO A 169 -1.17 17.80 -2.47
C PRO A 169 -1.78 17.19 -3.74
N THR A 170 -2.83 17.82 -4.30
CA THR A 170 -3.54 17.29 -5.47
C THR A 170 -2.63 16.96 -6.66
N ALA A 171 -1.55 17.72 -6.85
CA ALA A 171 -0.59 17.48 -7.93
C ALA A 171 0.28 16.22 -7.72
N GLU A 172 0.35 15.69 -6.49
CA GLU A 172 1.27 14.64 -6.07
C GLU A 172 0.56 13.45 -5.41
N ASN A 173 -0.77 13.52 -5.23
CA ASN A 173 -1.54 12.50 -4.52
C ASN A 173 -2.02 11.35 -5.43
N PHE A 174 -2.88 10.51 -4.90
CA PHE A 174 -3.44 9.33 -5.58
C PHE A 174 -4.00 9.63 -6.98
N GLN A 175 -4.49 10.85 -7.24
CA GLN A 175 -5.04 11.23 -8.55
C GLN A 175 -3.94 11.27 -9.62
N ALA A 176 -2.75 11.78 -9.28
CA ALA A 176 -1.60 11.77 -10.18
C ALA A 176 -1.17 10.34 -10.52
N PHE A 177 -1.12 9.44 -9.53
CA PHE A 177 -0.82 8.02 -9.75
C PHE A 177 -1.88 7.35 -10.62
N TYR A 178 -3.16 7.58 -10.36
CA TYR A 178 -4.23 7.04 -11.21
C TYR A 178 -4.12 7.57 -12.63
N ALA A 179 -3.95 8.88 -12.82
CA ALA A 179 -3.83 9.47 -14.15
C ALA A 179 -2.68 8.88 -14.97
N ALA A 180 -1.53 8.61 -14.32
CA ALA A 180 -0.33 8.04 -14.95
C ALA A 180 -0.39 6.52 -15.13
N SER A 181 -1.30 5.82 -14.45
CA SER A 181 -1.32 4.35 -14.44
C SER A 181 -1.72 3.77 -15.80
N PRO A 182 -1.06 2.69 -16.27
CA PRO A 182 -1.62 1.85 -17.32
C PRO A 182 -2.88 1.12 -16.83
N SER A 183 -3.66 0.55 -17.77
CA SER A 183 -4.78 -0.34 -17.42
C SER A 183 -4.25 -1.77 -17.14
N PRO A 184 -4.83 -2.51 -16.18
CA PRO A 184 -6.00 -2.16 -15.35
C PRO A 184 -5.65 -1.23 -14.19
N ALA A 185 -6.51 -0.23 -13.95
CA ALA A 185 -6.36 0.71 -12.86
C ALA A 185 -7.70 1.02 -12.16
N LEU A 186 -7.64 1.25 -10.85
CA LEU A 186 -8.76 1.62 -9.98
C LEU A 186 -8.38 2.83 -9.14
N ALA A 187 -9.26 3.82 -9.05
CA ALA A 187 -9.19 4.87 -8.04
C ALA A 187 -10.45 4.86 -7.19
N VAL A 188 -10.29 4.82 -5.88
CA VAL A 188 -11.37 4.96 -4.90
C VAL A 188 -11.09 6.21 -4.08
N THR A 189 -12.00 7.18 -4.10
CA THR A 189 -11.90 8.38 -3.28
C THR A 189 -12.82 8.24 -2.07
N VAL A 190 -12.28 8.35 -0.87
CA VAL A 190 -13.05 8.34 0.39
C VAL A 190 -13.38 9.78 0.75
N VAL A 191 -14.67 10.10 0.67
CA VAL A 191 -15.16 11.47 0.88
C VAL A 191 -15.01 11.85 2.35
N ASP A 192 -14.53 13.09 2.59
CA ASP A 192 -14.28 13.69 3.90
C ASP A 192 -13.25 12.97 4.78
N ALA A 193 -12.55 11.96 4.27
CA ALA A 193 -11.40 11.39 4.94
C ALA A 193 -10.19 12.34 4.86
N ASP A 194 -9.21 12.15 5.75
CA ASP A 194 -7.93 12.84 5.72
C ASP A 194 -6.76 11.84 5.57
N HIS A 195 -5.56 12.40 5.31
CA HIS A 195 -4.35 11.63 5.06
C HIS A 195 -3.99 10.63 6.17
N MET A 196 -4.36 10.92 7.42
CA MET A 196 -4.01 10.08 8.57
C MET A 196 -5.07 9.04 8.92
N ASP A 197 -6.20 9.00 8.23
CA ASP A 197 -7.25 8.00 8.45
C ASP A 197 -6.84 6.56 8.09
N TRP A 198 -5.69 6.39 7.42
CA TRP A 198 -5.14 5.09 7.09
C TRP A 198 -4.29 4.46 8.19
N VAL A 199 -3.87 5.19 9.22
CA VAL A 199 -3.09 4.61 10.33
C VAL A 199 -3.98 3.99 11.38
N ASP A 200 -3.50 2.96 12.07
CA ASP A 200 -4.26 2.28 13.13
C ASP A 200 -4.46 3.16 14.38
N ASP A 201 -3.45 4.00 14.69
CA ASP A 201 -3.50 4.97 15.79
C ASP A 201 -3.17 6.38 15.26
N PRO A 202 -4.18 7.22 15.00
CA PRO A 202 -3.98 8.58 14.51
C PRO A 202 -3.45 9.56 15.58
N SER A 203 -3.25 9.14 16.83
CA SER A 203 -2.67 9.97 17.90
C SER A 203 -1.14 10.06 17.84
N CYS A 204 -0.51 9.56 16.77
CA CYS A 204 0.94 9.61 16.60
C CYS A 204 1.46 11.06 16.50
N GLY A 205 2.73 11.30 16.93
CA GLY A 205 3.30 12.64 17.03
C GLY A 205 3.33 13.45 15.74
N VAL A 206 3.44 12.81 14.57
CA VAL A 206 3.43 13.47 13.24
C VAL A 206 2.02 13.52 12.62
N CYS A 207 1.06 12.77 13.15
CA CYS A 207 -0.30 12.70 12.61
C CYS A 207 -1.04 14.04 12.71
N GLY A 208 -0.75 14.85 13.72
CA GLY A 208 -1.38 16.15 13.94
C GLY A 208 -0.96 17.25 12.97
N PHE A 209 -0.04 17.00 12.02
CA PHE A 209 0.33 17.99 11.01
C PHE A 209 -0.69 18.08 9.85
N CYS A 210 -1.47 17.03 9.62
CA CYS A 210 -2.48 17.02 8.59
C CYS A 210 -3.79 17.63 9.09
N SER A 211 -4.53 18.32 8.21
CA SER A 211 -5.86 18.82 8.56
C SER A 211 -6.82 17.64 8.76
N PRO A 212 -7.56 17.61 9.87
CA PRO A 212 -8.49 16.51 10.13
C PRO A 212 -9.66 16.50 9.16
N GLY A 213 -10.06 15.32 8.72
CA GLY A 213 -11.26 15.07 7.95
C GLY A 213 -12.54 15.06 8.80
N ALA A 214 -13.68 14.95 8.15
CA ALA A 214 -14.99 14.82 8.77
C ALA A 214 -15.59 13.40 8.63
N ALA A 215 -14.88 12.48 7.94
CA ALA A 215 -15.31 11.10 7.80
C ALA A 215 -15.31 10.37 9.16
N PRO A 216 -16.17 9.35 9.36
CA PRO A 216 -16.00 8.43 10.48
C PRO A 216 -14.59 7.85 10.52
N ALA A 217 -13.96 7.84 11.70
CA ALA A 217 -12.55 7.53 11.92
C ALA A 217 -12.05 6.17 11.38
N ASP A 218 -12.93 5.23 11.05
CA ASP A 218 -12.58 3.92 10.49
C ASP A 218 -12.95 3.77 9.00
N ARG A 219 -13.63 4.75 8.40
CA ARG A 219 -14.15 4.63 7.03
C ARG A 219 -13.04 4.33 6.02
N ALA A 220 -11.95 5.11 6.03
CA ALA A 220 -10.84 4.91 5.12
C ALA A 220 -10.24 3.50 5.26
N ARG A 221 -10.03 3.04 6.51
CA ARG A 221 -9.51 1.70 6.78
C ARG A 221 -10.46 0.59 6.34
N VAL A 222 -11.78 0.74 6.54
CA VAL A 222 -12.78 -0.26 6.13
C VAL A 222 -12.84 -0.37 4.61
N VAL A 223 -12.93 0.77 3.91
CA VAL A 223 -12.95 0.83 2.45
C VAL A 223 -11.66 0.22 1.88
N THR A 224 -10.50 0.65 2.40
CA THR A 224 -9.20 0.18 1.91
C THR A 224 -9.01 -1.32 2.10
N ARG A 225 -9.34 -1.88 3.28
CA ARG A 225 -9.25 -3.34 3.50
C ARG A 225 -10.13 -4.14 2.54
N ARG A 226 -11.28 -3.59 2.13
CA ARG A 226 -12.12 -4.21 1.10
C ARG A 226 -11.45 -4.13 -0.27
N VAL A 227 -10.94 -2.96 -0.66
CA VAL A 227 -10.22 -2.77 -1.93
C VAL A 227 -9.01 -3.69 -1.98
N ASP A 228 -8.20 -3.76 -0.91
CA ASP A 228 -7.04 -4.65 -0.81
C ASP A 228 -7.42 -6.09 -1.17
N VAL A 229 -8.41 -6.65 -0.47
CA VAL A 229 -8.82 -8.04 -0.70
C VAL A 229 -9.36 -8.22 -2.10
N ALA A 230 -10.28 -7.35 -2.54
CA ALA A 230 -10.95 -7.50 -3.82
C ALA A 230 -9.96 -7.35 -4.99
N TRP A 231 -9.09 -6.31 -4.96
CA TRP A 231 -8.09 -6.06 -5.99
C TRP A 231 -7.05 -7.17 -6.06
N LEU A 232 -6.51 -7.56 -4.90
CA LEU A 232 -5.46 -8.58 -4.85
C LEU A 232 -5.98 -9.95 -5.25
N ARG A 233 -7.17 -10.36 -4.80
CA ARG A 233 -7.77 -11.64 -5.24
C ARG A 233 -8.08 -11.62 -6.74
N ARG A 234 -8.58 -10.49 -7.25
CA ARG A 234 -8.88 -10.34 -8.68
C ARG A 234 -7.64 -10.51 -9.55
N HIS A 235 -6.52 -9.89 -9.16
CA HIS A 235 -5.33 -9.82 -10.00
C HIS A 235 -4.25 -10.88 -9.69
N LEU A 236 -4.20 -11.44 -8.48
CA LEU A 236 -3.28 -12.52 -8.14
C LEU A 236 -3.90 -13.92 -8.31
N LEU A 237 -5.19 -14.06 -8.01
CA LEU A 237 -5.88 -15.35 -7.99
C LEU A 237 -6.87 -15.53 -9.16
N GLY A 238 -7.10 -14.49 -9.96
CA GLY A 238 -8.08 -14.54 -11.06
C GLY A 238 -9.53 -14.61 -10.59
N ASP A 239 -9.83 -14.20 -9.35
CA ASP A 239 -11.15 -14.27 -8.75
C ASP A 239 -12.08 -13.17 -9.28
N LEU A 240 -12.83 -13.48 -10.33
CA LEU A 240 -13.76 -12.56 -10.97
C LEU A 240 -14.96 -12.17 -10.10
N THR A 241 -15.25 -12.93 -9.03
CA THR A 241 -16.34 -12.58 -8.12
C THR A 241 -16.09 -11.30 -7.35
N MET A 242 -14.82 -10.88 -7.28
CA MET A 242 -14.39 -9.64 -6.65
C MET A 242 -14.80 -8.39 -7.44
N ASP A 243 -15.10 -8.49 -8.73
CA ASP A 243 -15.50 -7.33 -9.55
C ASP A 243 -16.74 -6.62 -8.97
N THR A 244 -17.69 -7.34 -8.40
CA THR A 244 -18.86 -6.75 -7.73
C THR A 244 -18.47 -5.79 -6.60
N TRP A 245 -17.40 -6.13 -5.81
CA TRP A 245 -16.91 -5.30 -4.73
C TRP A 245 -16.07 -4.11 -5.19
N LEU A 246 -15.49 -4.22 -6.39
CA LEU A 246 -14.70 -3.15 -7.00
C LEU A 246 -15.57 -2.14 -7.74
N ASP A 247 -16.68 -2.59 -8.35
CA ASP A 247 -17.54 -1.75 -9.17
C ASP A 247 -18.70 -1.12 -8.39
N ALA A 248 -19.20 -1.80 -7.35
CA ALA A 248 -20.39 -1.37 -6.60
C ALA A 248 -20.25 -1.67 -5.09
N PRO A 249 -19.25 -1.12 -4.39
CA PRO A 249 -19.17 -1.28 -2.94
C PRO A 249 -20.35 -0.59 -2.25
N PRO A 250 -20.77 -1.06 -1.06
CA PRO A 250 -21.93 -0.51 -0.33
C PRO A 250 -21.83 1.01 -0.06
N GLU A 251 -20.63 1.53 0.15
CA GLU A 251 -20.39 2.95 0.42
C GLU A 251 -20.65 3.86 -0.79
N LEU A 252 -20.67 3.33 -2.01
CA LEU A 252 -21.01 4.08 -3.22
C LEU A 252 -22.46 4.60 -3.16
N ALA A 253 -23.38 3.79 -2.66
CA ALA A 253 -24.80 4.14 -2.54
C ALA A 253 -25.04 5.31 -1.57
N SER A 254 -24.16 5.50 -0.58
CA SER A 254 -24.24 6.61 0.39
C SER A 254 -23.43 7.83 -0.03
N SER A 255 -22.81 7.82 -1.22
CA SER A 255 -21.84 8.83 -1.68
C SER A 255 -20.64 9.01 -0.73
N ALA A 256 -20.37 8.03 0.12
CA ALA A 256 -19.21 8.05 1.01
C ALA A 256 -17.89 7.73 0.28
N VAL A 257 -18.00 7.17 -0.92
CA VAL A 257 -16.88 6.96 -1.84
C VAL A 257 -17.28 7.31 -3.27
N SER A 258 -16.30 7.65 -4.10
CA SER A 258 -16.42 7.65 -5.56
C SER A 258 -15.40 6.72 -6.17
N ILE A 259 -15.69 6.18 -7.35
CA ILE A 259 -14.87 5.16 -8.02
C ILE A 259 -14.63 5.57 -9.47
N ALA A 260 -13.39 5.40 -9.91
CA ALA A 260 -13.00 5.40 -11.32
C ALA A 260 -12.19 4.12 -11.62
N ARG A 261 -12.54 3.38 -12.68
CA ARG A 261 -11.87 2.13 -13.07
C ARG A 261 -11.65 2.10 -14.58
N ARG A 262 -10.53 1.54 -15.00
CA ARG A 262 -10.22 1.34 -16.42
C ARG A 262 -9.37 0.09 -16.65
#